data_bee9273ac7f211abd75da2f32afec6a5
#
_entry.id   bee9273ac7f211abd75da2f32afec6a5
#
_cell.length_a   1.000
_cell.length_b   1.000
_cell.length_c   1.000
_cell.angle_alpha   90.00
_cell.angle_beta   90.00
_cell.angle_gamma   90.00
#
_symmetry.space_group_name_H-M   'P 1'
#
loop_
_entity.id
_entity.type
_entity.pdbx_description
1 polymer ?
#
loop_
_entity_poly.entity_id
_entity_poly.type
_entity_poly.pdbx_seq_one_letter_code
_entity_poly.pdbx_strand_id
1 'polypeptide(L)'
;MKTIYNFSVQDAELKDIPLEDYKDKVLLVVNVASYCGLTYQYESLEKLYKKYQNKDFEILGFPCNQFAFQEPGNNKDIKKFCDSKYGITFKIFNKINVNGSKEDPFYTFLKEERPGVGGTKPIKWNFTKFLINKDGKVVNRFSPQVEP
;
A
#
# COMPACT_ATOMS: atom_id res chain seq x y z
N MET A 1 -0.16 6.80 -22.46
CA MET A 1 -1.03 6.64 -21.28
C MET A 1 -0.18 6.15 -20.11
N LYS A 2 -0.29 6.80 -18.97
CA LYS A 2 0.49 6.38 -17.80
C LYS A 2 -0.14 5.18 -17.11
N THR A 3 0.73 4.29 -16.66
CA THR A 3 0.38 3.19 -15.77
C THR A 3 1.28 3.26 -14.54
N ILE A 4 1.10 2.36 -13.58
CA ILE A 4 1.99 2.30 -12.42
C ILE A 4 3.43 2.00 -12.82
N TYR A 5 3.66 1.40 -13.98
CA TYR A 5 5.01 1.04 -14.45
C TYR A 5 5.88 2.26 -14.80
N ASN A 6 5.29 3.45 -14.85
CA ASN A 6 6.04 4.70 -15.02
C ASN A 6 6.66 5.19 -13.70
N PHE A 7 6.44 4.49 -12.59
CA PHE A 7 6.88 4.92 -11.26
C PHE A 7 7.84 3.92 -10.64
N SER A 8 8.73 4.44 -9.79
CA SER A 8 9.56 3.64 -8.90
C SER A 8 9.25 4.02 -7.46
N VAL A 9 9.41 3.09 -6.54
CA VAL A 9 9.24 3.31 -5.11
C VAL A 9 10.45 2.78 -4.37
N GLN A 10 10.64 3.21 -3.12
CA GLN A 10 11.75 2.71 -2.31
C GLN A 10 11.28 1.59 -1.39
N ASP A 11 12.10 0.54 -1.27
CA ASP A 11 11.85 -0.50 -0.29
C ASP A 11 12.26 -0.02 1.13
N ALA A 12 12.11 -0.88 2.13
CA ALA A 12 12.42 -0.52 3.52
C ALA A 12 13.89 -0.19 3.74
N GLU A 13 14.77 -0.58 2.83
CA GLU A 13 16.21 -0.32 2.88
C GLU A 13 16.60 0.85 1.97
N LEU A 14 15.63 1.63 1.49
CA LEU A 14 15.79 2.79 0.63
C LEU A 14 16.34 2.48 -0.77
N LYS A 15 16.20 1.23 -1.20
CA LYS A 15 16.56 0.83 -2.55
C LYS A 15 15.41 1.12 -3.50
N ASP A 16 15.70 1.71 -4.66
CA ASP A 16 14.69 2.01 -5.68
C ASP A 16 14.22 0.72 -6.34
N ILE A 17 12.90 0.53 -6.35
CA ILE A 17 12.24 -0.61 -6.98
C ILE A 17 11.34 -0.08 -8.10
N PRO A 18 11.66 -0.33 -9.38
CA PRO A 18 10.75 0.03 -10.47
C PRO A 18 9.49 -0.81 -10.35
N LEU A 19 8.33 -0.17 -10.45
CA LEU A 19 7.06 -0.93 -10.39
C LEU A 19 6.86 -1.81 -11.62
N GLU A 20 7.63 -1.60 -12.68
CA GLU A 20 7.69 -2.50 -13.83
C GLU A 20 8.12 -3.92 -13.43
N ASP A 21 8.83 -4.08 -12.32
CA ASP A 21 9.19 -5.41 -11.80
C ASP A 21 7.97 -6.25 -11.44
N TYR A 22 6.81 -5.63 -11.27
CA TYR A 22 5.54 -6.31 -10.97
C TYR A 22 4.66 -6.47 -12.20
N LYS A 23 5.22 -6.31 -13.40
CA LYS A 23 4.46 -6.48 -14.65
C LYS A 23 3.79 -7.85 -14.71
N ASP A 24 2.58 -7.88 -15.28
CA ASP A 24 1.77 -9.08 -15.43
C ASP A 24 1.24 -9.65 -14.10
N LYS A 25 1.31 -8.88 -13.01
CA LYS A 25 0.74 -9.27 -11.71
C LYS A 25 -0.41 -8.36 -11.33
N VAL A 26 -1.41 -8.92 -10.64
CA VAL A 26 -2.44 -8.14 -9.96
C VAL A 26 -1.86 -7.65 -8.64
N LEU A 27 -2.03 -6.37 -8.35
CA LEU A 27 -1.47 -5.76 -7.14
C LEU A 27 -2.58 -5.18 -6.26
N LEU A 28 -2.44 -5.37 -4.95
CA LEU A 28 -3.21 -4.64 -3.95
C LEU A 28 -2.24 -3.70 -3.22
N VAL A 29 -2.43 -2.40 -3.41
CA VAL A 29 -1.58 -1.37 -2.79
C VAL A 29 -2.32 -0.80 -1.59
N VAL A 30 -1.66 -0.77 -0.44
CA VAL A 30 -2.30 -0.43 0.82
C VAL A 30 -1.36 0.47 1.64
N ASN A 31 -1.88 1.56 2.20
CA ASN A 31 -1.14 2.35 3.19
C ASN A 31 -1.44 1.80 4.58
N VAL A 32 -0.39 1.49 5.34
CA VAL A 32 -0.49 0.71 6.56
C VAL A 32 0.04 1.48 7.77
N ALA A 33 -0.37 1.02 8.98
CA ALA A 33 0.08 1.60 10.24
C ALA A 33 0.07 0.53 11.33
N SER A 34 1.00 0.68 12.32
CA SER A 34 1.17 -0.28 13.41
C SER A 34 0.21 -0.05 14.58
N TYR A 35 -0.32 1.16 14.73
CA TYR A 35 -1.09 1.56 15.93
C TYR A 35 -2.49 2.09 15.60
N CYS A 36 -3.08 1.64 14.52
CA CYS A 36 -4.42 2.01 14.09
C CYS A 36 -5.46 1.01 14.64
N GLY A 37 -6.69 1.47 14.86
CA GLY A 37 -7.80 0.58 15.17
C GLY A 37 -8.09 -0.45 14.07
N LEU A 38 -7.62 -0.19 12.84
CA LEU A 38 -7.76 -1.11 11.70
C LEU A 38 -6.52 -1.97 11.47
N THR A 39 -5.49 -1.88 12.35
CA THR A 39 -4.24 -2.62 12.17
C THR A 39 -4.47 -4.14 12.13
N TYR A 40 -5.55 -4.63 12.75
CA TYR A 40 -5.93 -6.03 12.67
C TYR A 40 -6.12 -6.52 11.23
N GLN A 41 -6.34 -5.62 10.27
CA GLN A 41 -6.47 -5.98 8.85
C GLN A 41 -5.19 -6.57 8.26
N TYR A 42 -4.05 -6.40 8.91
CA TYR A 42 -2.83 -7.12 8.53
C TYR A 42 -3.06 -8.63 8.47
N GLU A 43 -3.84 -9.18 9.39
CA GLU A 43 -4.15 -10.61 9.40
C GLU A 43 -4.90 -11.02 8.13
N SER A 44 -5.93 -10.26 7.76
CA SER A 44 -6.71 -10.54 6.55
C SER A 44 -5.89 -10.33 5.28
N LEU A 45 -5.03 -9.30 5.26
CA LEU A 45 -4.11 -9.06 4.14
C LEU A 45 -3.16 -10.24 3.95
N GLU A 46 -2.58 -10.74 5.02
CA GLU A 46 -1.65 -11.87 4.94
C GLU A 46 -2.37 -13.15 4.46
N LYS A 47 -3.58 -13.40 4.93
CA LYS A 47 -4.39 -14.53 4.46
C LYS A 47 -4.68 -14.41 2.96
N LEU A 48 -5.04 -13.22 2.50
CA LEU A 48 -5.29 -12.96 1.08
C LEU A 48 -4.02 -13.19 0.26
N TYR A 49 -2.89 -12.69 0.74
CA TYR A 49 -1.61 -12.86 0.08
C TYR A 49 -1.24 -14.35 -0.07
N LYS A 50 -1.33 -15.12 1.01
CA LYS A 50 -1.03 -16.54 0.98
C LYS A 50 -1.93 -17.32 0.04
N LYS A 51 -3.18 -16.92 -0.08
CA LYS A 51 -4.14 -17.57 -0.96
C LYS A 51 -3.79 -17.38 -2.44
N TYR A 52 -3.27 -16.21 -2.82
CA TYR A 52 -3.09 -15.85 -4.23
C TYR A 52 -1.63 -15.63 -4.66
N GLN A 53 -0.64 -15.70 -3.76
CA GLN A 53 0.75 -15.38 -4.09
C GLN A 53 1.33 -16.22 -5.25
N ASN A 54 0.82 -17.41 -5.47
CA ASN A 54 1.25 -18.30 -6.56
C ASN A 54 0.43 -18.10 -7.83
N LYS A 55 -0.41 -17.07 -7.89
CA LYS A 55 -1.31 -16.78 -9.03
C LYS A 55 -1.05 -15.38 -9.60
N ASP A 56 0.21 -14.97 -9.65
CA ASP A 56 0.61 -13.64 -10.14
C ASP A 56 -0.10 -12.52 -9.37
N PHE A 57 -0.01 -12.56 -8.06
CA PHE A 57 -0.59 -11.58 -7.16
C PHE A 57 0.42 -11.13 -6.12
N GLU A 58 0.47 -9.81 -5.85
CA GLU A 58 1.31 -9.24 -4.80
C GLU A 58 0.52 -8.20 -4.00
N ILE A 59 0.89 -8.05 -2.73
CA ILE A 59 0.42 -6.95 -1.89
C ILE A 59 1.60 -6.05 -1.60
N LEU A 60 1.42 -4.73 -1.83
CA LEU A 60 2.46 -3.74 -1.59
C LEU A 60 2.00 -2.84 -0.43
N GLY A 61 2.64 -2.98 0.72
CA GLY A 61 2.31 -2.21 1.92
C GLY A 61 3.21 -0.98 2.07
N PHE A 62 2.61 0.20 2.18
CA PHE A 62 3.33 1.47 2.35
C PHE A 62 2.99 2.08 3.70
N PRO A 63 3.90 2.01 4.70
CA PRO A 63 3.66 2.66 5.98
C PRO A 63 3.51 4.16 5.84
N CYS A 64 2.60 4.75 6.61
CA CYS A 64 2.35 6.19 6.58
C CYS A 64 2.00 6.68 7.98
N ASN A 65 2.61 7.81 8.40
CA ASN A 65 2.40 8.38 9.74
C ASN A 65 1.45 9.58 9.74
N GLN A 66 0.77 9.86 8.63
CA GLN A 66 -0.07 11.06 8.49
C GLN A 66 -1.44 10.98 9.17
N PHE A 67 -1.85 9.80 9.63
CA PHE A 67 -3.18 9.60 10.21
C PHE A 67 -3.04 9.39 11.73
N ALA A 68 -3.25 10.47 12.48
CA ALA A 68 -3.14 10.51 13.95
C ALA A 68 -1.80 9.96 14.46
N PHE A 69 -0.73 10.08 13.67
CA PHE A 69 0.61 9.61 14.03
C PHE A 69 0.64 8.14 14.47
N GLN A 70 -0.11 7.28 13.78
CA GLN A 70 -0.25 5.87 14.13
C GLN A 70 0.84 4.97 13.55
N GLU A 71 1.84 5.55 12.86
CA GLU A 71 3.04 4.84 12.38
C GLU A 71 4.30 5.65 12.72
N PRO A 72 4.61 5.86 14.02
CA PRO A 72 5.73 6.73 14.40
C PRO A 72 7.12 6.08 14.29
N GLY A 73 7.18 4.75 14.18
CA GLY A 73 8.45 4.03 14.09
C GLY A 73 9.17 4.22 12.77
N ASN A 74 10.46 3.88 12.74
CA ASN A 74 11.21 3.84 11.48
C ASN A 74 10.93 2.52 10.73
N ASN A 75 11.49 2.37 9.53
CA ASN A 75 11.25 1.18 8.70
C ASN A 75 11.62 -0.12 9.42
N LYS A 76 12.70 -0.12 10.19
CA LYS A 76 13.16 -1.29 10.94
C LYS A 76 12.16 -1.68 12.03
N ASP A 77 11.65 -0.69 12.77
CA ASP A 77 10.63 -0.91 13.82
C ASP A 77 9.34 -1.45 13.21
N ILE A 78 8.93 -0.90 12.08
CA ILE A 78 7.72 -1.31 11.37
C ILE A 78 7.85 -2.76 10.92
N LYS A 79 8.98 -3.13 10.32
CA LYS A 79 9.21 -4.51 9.87
C LYS A 79 9.18 -5.47 11.04
N LYS A 80 9.81 -5.10 12.15
CA LYS A 80 9.82 -5.93 13.36
C LYS A 80 8.41 -6.13 13.91
N PHE A 81 7.59 -5.08 13.92
CA PHE A 81 6.20 -5.16 14.33
C PHE A 81 5.42 -6.13 13.44
N CYS A 82 5.53 -5.98 12.12
CA CYS A 82 4.83 -6.83 11.17
C CYS A 82 5.24 -8.30 11.32
N ASP A 83 6.53 -8.56 11.44
CA ASP A 83 7.04 -9.93 11.56
C ASP A 83 6.60 -10.58 12.88
N SER A 84 6.75 -9.87 14.00
CA SER A 84 6.52 -10.46 15.33
C SER A 84 5.04 -10.54 15.71
N LYS A 85 4.22 -9.59 15.28
CA LYS A 85 2.81 -9.54 15.67
C LYS A 85 1.89 -10.28 14.71
N TYR A 86 2.15 -10.18 13.40
CA TYR A 86 1.26 -10.71 12.36
C TYR A 86 1.90 -11.71 11.42
N GLY A 87 3.21 -11.92 11.51
CA GLY A 87 3.93 -12.84 10.61
C GLY A 87 3.77 -12.46 9.14
N ILE A 88 3.85 -11.17 8.82
CA ILE A 88 3.62 -10.64 7.48
C ILE A 88 4.73 -11.11 6.53
N THR A 89 4.34 -11.70 5.39
CA THR A 89 5.28 -12.14 4.36
C THR A 89 5.20 -11.34 3.06
N PHE A 90 4.15 -10.56 2.84
CA PHE A 90 4.13 -9.63 1.72
C PHE A 90 5.05 -8.44 1.99
N LYS A 91 5.43 -7.72 0.92
CA LYS A 91 6.45 -6.68 1.04
C LYS A 91 5.95 -5.41 1.69
N ILE A 92 6.70 -4.92 2.68
CA ILE A 92 6.50 -3.61 3.30
C ILE A 92 7.60 -2.69 2.79
N PHE A 93 7.19 -1.56 2.22
CA PHE A 93 8.08 -0.59 1.60
C PHE A 93 8.50 0.51 2.58
N ASN A 94 9.27 1.48 2.08
CA ASN A 94 9.67 2.65 2.85
C ASN A 94 8.43 3.43 3.31
N LYS A 95 8.50 3.98 4.53
CA LYS A 95 7.45 4.88 5.03
C LYS A 95 7.37 6.13 4.15
N ILE A 96 6.16 6.51 3.73
CA ILE A 96 5.93 7.63 2.82
C ILE A 96 4.79 8.50 3.29
N ASN A 97 4.64 9.66 2.65
CA ASN A 97 3.43 10.47 2.75
C ASN A 97 2.52 10.16 1.57
N VAL A 98 1.22 10.08 1.83
CA VAL A 98 0.22 9.78 0.81
C VAL A 98 -0.67 10.99 0.50
N ASN A 99 -0.57 12.06 1.30
CA ASN A 99 -1.29 13.32 1.13
C ASN A 99 -0.36 14.50 1.32
N GLY A 100 -0.72 15.65 0.74
CA GLY A 100 -0.04 16.91 0.96
C GLY A 100 1.10 17.16 -0.01
N SER A 101 1.89 18.22 0.26
CA SER A 101 2.93 18.69 -0.66
C SER A 101 4.11 17.72 -0.80
N LYS A 102 4.28 16.84 0.16
CA LYS A 102 5.38 15.85 0.17
C LYS A 102 4.90 14.42 -0.12
N GLU A 103 3.70 14.28 -0.66
CA GLU A 103 3.19 12.95 -0.97
C GLU A 103 4.03 12.27 -2.05
N ASP A 104 4.12 10.95 -1.95
CA ASP A 104 4.86 10.16 -2.93
C ASP A 104 4.16 10.26 -4.31
N PRO A 105 4.91 10.50 -5.40
CA PRO A 105 4.32 10.61 -6.75
C PRO A 105 3.47 9.42 -7.16
N PHE A 106 3.82 8.23 -6.70
CA PHE A 106 3.02 7.04 -6.96
C PHE A 106 1.60 7.18 -6.38
N TYR A 107 1.50 7.70 -5.15
CA TYR A 107 0.19 7.94 -4.53
C TYR A 107 -0.57 9.09 -5.19
N THR A 108 0.13 10.11 -5.67
CA THR A 108 -0.51 11.17 -6.47
C THR A 108 -1.23 10.56 -7.68
N PHE A 109 -0.54 9.66 -8.38
CA PHE A 109 -1.10 8.97 -9.53
C PHE A 109 -2.30 8.08 -9.16
N LEU A 110 -2.17 7.28 -8.09
CA LEU A 110 -3.26 6.38 -7.63
C LEU A 110 -4.53 7.17 -7.33
N LYS A 111 -4.41 8.29 -6.62
CA LYS A 111 -5.55 9.13 -6.22
C LYS A 111 -6.22 9.79 -7.42
N GLU A 112 -5.45 10.18 -8.42
CA GLU A 112 -5.99 10.78 -9.64
C GLU A 112 -6.74 9.75 -10.49
N GLU A 113 -6.22 8.52 -10.56
CA GLU A 113 -6.84 7.46 -11.34
C GLU A 113 -8.12 6.93 -10.70
N ARG A 114 -8.19 6.88 -9.37
CA ARG A 114 -9.38 6.42 -8.64
C ARG A 114 -9.61 7.30 -7.40
N PRO A 115 -10.38 8.39 -7.54
CA PRO A 115 -10.81 9.18 -6.39
C PRO A 115 -11.71 8.36 -5.46
N GLY A 116 -11.78 8.78 -4.21
CA GLY A 116 -12.63 8.15 -3.21
C GLY A 116 -14.08 8.60 -3.26
N VAL A 117 -14.81 8.39 -2.16
CA VAL A 117 -16.21 8.75 -2.02
C VAL A 117 -16.45 10.22 -2.38
N GLY A 118 -17.48 10.47 -3.20
CA GLY A 118 -17.82 11.82 -3.62
C GLY A 118 -16.80 12.48 -4.56
N GLY A 119 -15.92 11.70 -5.17
CA GLY A 119 -14.87 12.21 -6.06
C GLY A 119 -13.69 12.84 -5.33
N THR A 120 -13.58 12.67 -4.02
CA THR A 120 -12.49 13.23 -3.22
C THR A 120 -11.20 12.44 -3.42
N LYS A 121 -10.08 13.15 -3.68
CA LYS A 121 -8.79 12.52 -3.95
C LYS A 121 -8.01 12.10 -2.69
N PRO A 122 -7.96 12.90 -1.61
CA PRO A 122 -7.10 12.56 -0.47
C PRO A 122 -7.38 11.18 0.12
N ILE A 123 -6.33 10.52 0.58
CA ILE A 123 -6.46 9.31 1.38
C ILE A 123 -7.00 9.73 2.74
N LYS A 124 -8.08 9.10 3.18
CA LYS A 124 -8.80 9.56 4.37
C LYS A 124 -8.34 8.91 5.66
N TRP A 125 -7.78 7.71 5.57
CA TRP A 125 -7.27 7.00 6.74
C TRP A 125 -6.32 5.87 6.32
N ASN A 126 -5.72 5.22 7.32
CA ASN A 126 -4.89 4.03 7.11
C ASN A 126 -5.73 2.88 6.51
N PHE A 127 -5.07 1.98 5.81
CA PHE A 127 -5.69 0.79 5.18
C PHE A 127 -6.69 1.11 4.08
N THR A 128 -6.48 2.21 3.38
CA THR A 128 -7.09 2.45 2.07
C THR A 128 -6.40 1.54 1.04
N LYS A 129 -7.15 0.89 0.17
CA LYS A 129 -6.63 -0.09 -0.77
C LYS A 129 -6.89 0.34 -2.21
N PHE A 130 -5.91 0.11 -3.09
CA PHE A 130 -6.05 0.29 -4.54
C PHE A 130 -5.78 -1.05 -5.21
N LEU A 131 -6.67 -1.46 -6.11
CA LEU A 131 -6.49 -2.69 -6.89
C LEU A 131 -5.98 -2.33 -8.28
N ILE A 132 -4.92 -3.01 -8.70
CA ILE A 132 -4.25 -2.76 -9.97
C ILE A 132 -4.25 -4.05 -10.79
N ASN A 133 -4.67 -3.95 -12.06
CA ASN A 133 -4.73 -5.10 -12.94
C ASN A 133 -3.35 -5.45 -13.55
N LYS A 134 -3.28 -6.51 -14.31
CA LYS A 134 -2.04 -7.01 -14.93
C LYS A 134 -1.42 -6.06 -15.94
N ASP A 135 -2.18 -5.08 -16.42
CA ASP A 135 -1.70 -4.06 -17.35
C ASP A 135 -1.18 -2.81 -16.64
N GLY A 136 -1.14 -2.81 -15.31
CA GLY A 136 -0.68 -1.69 -14.51
C GLY A 136 -1.69 -0.56 -14.37
N LYS A 137 -2.96 -0.83 -14.62
CA LYS A 137 -4.02 0.16 -14.49
C LYS A 137 -4.71 0.04 -13.15
N VAL A 138 -5.02 1.17 -12.53
CA VAL A 138 -5.75 1.23 -11.27
C VAL A 138 -7.23 1.03 -11.58
N VAL A 139 -7.81 -0.08 -11.13
CA VAL A 139 -9.17 -0.47 -11.51
C VAL A 139 -10.18 -0.28 -10.38
N ASN A 140 -9.72 -0.15 -9.14
CA ASN A 140 -10.63 0.07 -8.02
C ASN A 140 -9.91 0.71 -6.83
N ARG A 141 -10.70 1.33 -5.94
CA ARG A 141 -10.24 1.89 -4.68
C ARG A 141 -11.24 1.48 -3.59
N PHE A 142 -10.73 0.94 -2.49
CA PHE A 142 -11.54 0.50 -1.35
C PHE A 142 -11.24 1.36 -0.13
N SER A 143 -12.30 1.82 0.54
CA SER A 143 -12.17 2.62 1.76
C SER A 143 -11.57 1.80 2.91
N PRO A 144 -11.06 2.48 3.97
CA PRO A 144 -10.37 1.78 5.06
C PRO A 144 -11.14 0.64 5.71
N GLN A 145 -12.45 0.78 5.86
CA GLN A 145 -13.27 -0.20 6.54
C GLN A 145 -13.54 -1.47 5.73
N VAL A 146 -13.26 -1.45 4.43
CA VAL A 146 -13.48 -2.64 3.59
C VAL A 146 -12.44 -3.70 3.92
N GLU A 147 -12.88 -4.85 4.41
CA GLU A 147 -12.01 -5.96 4.75
C GLU A 147 -11.38 -6.58 3.49
N PRO A 148 -10.09 -6.91 3.53
CA PRO A 148 -9.43 -7.56 2.38
C PRO A 148 -9.92 -8.95 2.04
#